data_cd9d1c70ab8e1f171f85f8679fa2dfa1
#
_entry.id   cd9d1c70ab8e1f171f85f8679fa2dfa1
#
_cell.length_a   1.000
_cell.length_b   1.000
_cell.length_c   1.000
_cell.angle_alpha   90.00
_cell.angle_beta   90.00
_cell.angle_gamma   90.00
#
_symmetry.space_group_name_H-M   'P 1'
#
loop_
_entity.id
_entity.type
_entity.pdbx_description
1 polymer ?
#
loop_
_entity_poly.entity_id
_entity_poly.type
_entity_poly.pdbx_seq_one_letter_code
_entity_poly.pdbx_strand_id
1 'polypeptide(L)'
;MSNFIHQQSAHCESGVMSSLLTHHGLPMSEPMAFGLSAALSFALIPFVKLSGLPLIAYRMPPRAIVKGLQKSTGVTMQFQTFRDASRGMDALDAMLDQGRVVGLQTSVFWLPYFPEGMRFHFNAHNLIVYGREGDDYLISDPVFETPMRCDRASLMKARFAKGALAAKGLMYFPEKIPSDIDYAKHIPLAIRRNIKIMTKAPLPFIGIRGIRRMGQQLLKLERDAAQREHYLPLYLGHIVRMQEEIGTGGAGFRFIYAAFLRESSKLLDSAKLKEAATAMTEAGDHWRLFALRASKMCKG
;
A
#
# COMPACT_ATOMS: atom_id res chain seq x y z
N MET A 1 -19.62 -15.53 -14.94
CA MET A 1 -19.11 -14.50 -14.00
C MET A 1 -18.25 -15.18 -12.95
N SER A 2 -17.13 -14.59 -12.58
CA SER A 2 -16.29 -15.16 -11.51
C SER A 2 -17.01 -15.08 -10.17
N ASN A 3 -16.86 -16.11 -9.31
CA ASN A 3 -17.37 -16.08 -7.92
C ASN A 3 -16.48 -15.21 -7.02
N PHE A 4 -16.02 -14.08 -7.52
CA PHE A 4 -15.14 -13.18 -6.77
C PHE A 4 -15.95 -12.44 -5.69
N ILE A 5 -15.41 -12.43 -4.47
CA ILE A 5 -15.99 -11.71 -3.32
C ILE A 5 -15.14 -10.48 -3.06
N HIS A 6 -15.76 -9.30 -3.18
CA HIS A 6 -15.14 -8.03 -2.82
C HIS A 6 -14.88 -7.94 -1.32
N GLN A 7 -13.75 -7.37 -0.94
CA GLN A 7 -13.40 -7.09 0.44
C GLN A 7 -12.72 -5.72 0.54
N GLN A 8 -13.27 -4.85 1.39
CA GLN A 8 -12.62 -3.60 1.74
C GLN A 8 -11.34 -3.85 2.55
N SER A 9 -10.33 -3.05 2.31
CA SER A 9 -9.03 -3.10 2.98
C SER A 9 -8.47 -1.69 3.19
N ALA A 10 -7.56 -1.55 4.13
CA ALA A 10 -6.99 -0.25 4.46
C ALA A 10 -5.96 0.25 3.44
N HIS A 11 -5.32 -0.68 2.70
CA HIS A 11 -4.28 -0.33 1.71
C HIS A 11 -4.45 -1.10 0.40
N CYS A 12 -4.33 -0.40 -0.72
CA CYS A 12 -4.63 -0.94 -2.03
C CYS A 12 -3.79 -2.18 -2.42
N GLU A 13 -2.45 -2.15 -2.27
CA GLU A 13 -1.59 -3.26 -2.72
C GLU A 13 -1.74 -4.50 -1.82
N SER A 14 -1.79 -4.35 -0.49
CA SER A 14 -2.00 -5.48 0.43
C SER A 14 -3.42 -6.04 0.35
N GLY A 15 -4.42 -5.18 0.19
CA GLY A 15 -5.82 -5.59 0.02
C GLY A 15 -6.05 -6.36 -1.28
N VAL A 16 -5.49 -5.88 -2.40
CA VAL A 16 -5.55 -6.63 -3.67
C VAL A 16 -4.88 -7.99 -3.54
N MET A 17 -3.71 -8.08 -2.92
CA MET A 17 -3.02 -9.36 -2.75
C MET A 17 -3.78 -10.31 -1.83
N SER A 18 -4.33 -9.81 -0.72
CA SER A 18 -5.21 -10.56 0.18
C SER A 18 -6.41 -11.15 -0.59
N SER A 19 -7.13 -10.32 -1.33
CA SER A 19 -8.32 -10.72 -2.07
C SER A 19 -8.01 -11.67 -3.23
N LEU A 20 -6.94 -11.43 -4.00
CA LEU A 20 -6.52 -12.33 -5.08
C LEU A 20 -6.14 -13.72 -4.56
N LEU A 21 -5.33 -13.80 -3.51
CA LEU A 21 -4.91 -15.07 -2.95
C LEU A 21 -6.08 -15.85 -2.34
N THR A 22 -6.95 -15.15 -1.60
CA THR A 22 -8.17 -15.74 -1.02
C THR A 22 -9.10 -16.28 -2.11
N HIS A 23 -9.32 -15.51 -3.20
CA HIS A 23 -10.13 -15.96 -4.33
C HIS A 23 -9.60 -17.25 -4.97
N HIS A 24 -8.29 -17.43 -5.00
CA HIS A 24 -7.64 -18.60 -5.59
C HIS A 24 -7.39 -19.72 -4.58
N GLY A 25 -8.08 -19.73 -3.44
CA GLY A 25 -8.06 -20.81 -2.46
C GLY A 25 -6.93 -20.78 -1.42
N LEU A 26 -6.20 -19.66 -1.33
CA LEU A 26 -5.22 -19.43 -0.26
C LEU A 26 -5.72 -18.27 0.65
N PRO A 27 -6.54 -18.57 1.67
CA PRO A 27 -7.08 -17.54 2.57
C PRO A 27 -5.97 -16.72 3.21
N MET A 28 -6.02 -15.40 3.02
CA MET A 28 -5.00 -14.49 3.53
C MET A 28 -5.63 -13.16 3.93
N SER A 29 -5.43 -12.74 5.17
CA SER A 29 -5.83 -11.41 5.62
C SER A 29 -4.91 -10.32 5.03
N GLU A 30 -5.39 -9.07 4.96
CA GLU A 30 -4.56 -7.94 4.58
C GLU A 30 -3.36 -7.74 5.52
N PRO A 31 -3.51 -7.80 6.87
CA PRO A 31 -2.38 -7.75 7.78
C PRO A 31 -1.32 -8.82 7.50
N MET A 32 -1.76 -10.04 7.22
CA MET A 32 -0.86 -11.15 6.89
C MET A 32 -0.11 -10.90 5.57
N ALA A 33 -0.81 -10.42 4.52
CA ALA A 33 -0.19 -10.05 3.25
C ALA A 33 0.86 -8.95 3.42
N PHE A 34 0.54 -7.92 4.22
CA PHE A 34 1.45 -6.81 4.52
C PHE A 34 2.67 -7.27 5.33
N GLY A 35 2.45 -8.04 6.39
CA GLY A 35 3.50 -8.50 7.30
C GLY A 35 4.47 -9.49 6.69
N LEU A 36 3.96 -10.55 6.02
CA LEU A 36 4.78 -11.56 5.34
C LEU A 36 5.63 -10.98 4.22
N SER A 37 5.17 -9.90 3.56
CA SER A 37 5.97 -9.20 2.56
C SER A 37 7.11 -8.36 3.16
N ALA A 38 7.16 -8.18 4.49
CA ALA A 38 8.06 -7.29 5.21
C ALA A 38 7.94 -5.84 4.70
N ALA A 39 6.72 -5.36 4.53
CA ALA A 39 6.44 -4.09 3.87
C ALA A 39 6.62 -2.86 4.77
N LEU A 40 6.57 -2.99 6.10
CA LEU A 40 6.74 -1.86 6.99
C LEU A 40 8.12 -1.23 6.83
N SER A 41 8.17 0.07 6.59
CA SER A 41 9.41 0.84 6.45
C SER A 41 9.17 2.27 6.90
N PHE A 42 10.22 3.08 6.83
CA PHE A 42 10.15 4.53 6.86
C PHE A 42 11.26 5.08 5.97
N ALA A 43 10.93 6.10 5.18
CA ALA A 43 11.93 6.83 4.39
C ALA A 43 11.59 8.33 4.34
N LEU A 44 12.59 9.16 4.60
CA LEU A 44 12.54 10.60 4.38
C LEU A 44 13.59 10.96 3.34
N ILE A 45 13.20 11.05 2.07
CA ILE A 45 14.12 11.24 0.94
C ILE A 45 14.15 12.72 0.53
N PRO A 46 15.14 13.49 0.97
CA PRO A 46 15.14 14.96 0.81
C PRO A 46 15.35 15.44 -0.63
N PHE A 47 16.00 14.63 -1.47
CA PHE A 47 16.32 14.94 -2.86
C PHE A 47 15.23 14.51 -3.85
N VAL A 48 14.22 13.74 -3.43
CA VAL A 48 13.03 13.45 -4.21
C VAL A 48 11.90 14.33 -3.66
N LYS A 49 11.27 15.12 -4.55
CA LYS A 49 10.23 16.05 -4.15
C LYS A 49 8.86 15.59 -4.64
N LEU A 50 7.86 15.70 -3.76
CA LEU A 50 6.45 15.54 -4.07
C LEU A 50 5.77 16.89 -3.77
N SER A 51 5.28 17.58 -4.81
CA SER A 51 4.71 18.94 -4.69
C SER A 51 5.65 19.92 -3.97
N GLY A 52 6.96 19.86 -4.26
CA GLY A 52 7.96 20.73 -3.65
C GLY A 52 8.48 20.30 -2.27
N LEU A 53 7.84 19.33 -1.62
CA LEU A 53 8.20 18.81 -0.30
C LEU A 53 8.96 17.47 -0.39
N PRO A 54 9.79 17.12 0.61
CA PRO A 54 10.53 15.85 0.60
C PRO A 54 9.60 14.65 0.51
N LEU A 55 9.99 13.62 -0.24
CA LEU A 55 9.25 12.36 -0.26
C LEU A 55 9.34 11.68 1.11
N ILE A 56 8.18 11.40 1.69
CA ILE A 56 8.03 10.61 2.92
C ILE A 56 7.27 9.34 2.58
N ALA A 57 7.80 8.20 2.98
CA ALA A 57 7.15 6.91 2.80
C ALA A 57 7.17 6.11 4.11
N TYR A 58 6.07 5.44 4.38
CA TYR A 58 5.89 4.63 5.60
C TYR A 58 5.90 3.13 5.31
N ARG A 59 6.10 2.75 4.07
CA ARG A 59 6.25 1.37 3.62
C ARG A 59 7.30 1.24 2.51
N MET A 60 7.64 0.00 2.19
CA MET A 60 8.47 -0.33 1.04
C MET A 60 7.84 0.18 -0.27
N PRO A 61 8.63 0.43 -1.33
CA PRO A 61 8.14 0.96 -2.60
C PRO A 61 7.00 0.14 -3.21
N PRO A 62 6.20 0.72 -4.13
CA PRO A 62 5.19 -0.02 -4.88
C PRO A 62 5.72 -1.32 -5.49
N ARG A 63 4.89 -2.35 -5.54
CA ARG A 63 5.20 -3.74 -5.95
C ARG A 63 6.07 -4.52 -4.95
N ALA A 64 6.51 -3.91 -3.85
CA ALA A 64 7.30 -4.63 -2.85
C ALA A 64 6.47 -5.66 -2.09
N ILE A 65 5.17 -5.40 -1.89
CA ILE A 65 4.26 -6.36 -1.23
C ILE A 65 4.10 -7.60 -2.09
N VAL A 66 3.73 -7.44 -3.37
CA VAL A 66 3.59 -8.59 -4.29
C VAL A 66 4.88 -9.41 -4.36
N LYS A 67 6.03 -8.73 -4.58
CA LYS A 67 7.34 -9.41 -4.64
C LYS A 67 7.75 -10.06 -3.32
N GLY A 68 7.41 -9.42 -2.21
CA GLY A 68 7.70 -9.94 -0.87
C GLY A 68 6.90 -11.20 -0.57
N LEU A 69 5.63 -11.22 -0.93
CA LEU A 69 4.76 -12.39 -0.79
C LEU A 69 5.24 -13.58 -1.61
N GLN A 70 5.63 -13.40 -2.87
CA GLN A 70 6.21 -14.49 -3.67
C GLN A 70 7.38 -15.17 -2.95
N LYS A 71 8.25 -14.37 -2.31
CA LYS A 71 9.42 -14.90 -1.56
C LYS A 71 9.04 -15.60 -0.26
N SER A 72 7.96 -15.16 0.38
CA SER A 72 7.57 -15.64 1.71
C SER A 72 6.56 -16.78 1.67
N THR A 73 5.82 -16.94 0.58
CA THR A 73 4.71 -17.90 0.53
C THR A 73 4.85 -18.97 -0.54
N GLY A 74 5.80 -18.82 -1.47
CA GLY A 74 5.91 -19.70 -2.62
C GLY A 74 4.86 -19.44 -3.72
N VAL A 75 4.03 -18.43 -3.58
CA VAL A 75 3.13 -17.96 -4.64
C VAL A 75 3.96 -17.44 -5.81
N THR A 76 3.61 -17.82 -7.02
CA THR A 76 4.18 -17.24 -8.25
C THR A 76 3.16 -16.34 -8.91
N MET A 77 3.56 -15.10 -9.22
CA MET A 77 2.73 -14.11 -9.89
C MET A 77 3.25 -13.85 -11.29
N GLN A 78 2.37 -13.82 -12.26
CA GLN A 78 2.65 -13.32 -13.61
C GLN A 78 2.42 -11.81 -13.66
N PHE A 79 3.30 -11.12 -14.40
CA PHE A 79 3.23 -9.69 -14.62
C PHE A 79 3.30 -9.41 -16.11
N GLN A 80 2.37 -8.63 -16.62
CA GLN A 80 2.35 -8.20 -18.02
C GLN A 80 2.26 -6.68 -18.08
N THR A 81 3.05 -6.09 -18.97
CA THR A 81 3.00 -4.65 -19.30
C THR A 81 2.88 -4.46 -20.80
N PHE A 82 2.31 -3.35 -21.22
CA PHE A 82 2.02 -3.09 -22.62
C PHE A 82 2.51 -1.70 -23.02
N ARG A 83 3.01 -1.59 -24.25
CA ARG A 83 3.35 -0.29 -24.84
C ARG A 83 2.13 0.35 -25.50
N ASP A 84 1.28 -0.47 -26.08
CA ASP A 84 0.05 -0.08 -26.74
C ASP A 84 -1.15 -0.26 -25.81
N ALA A 85 -1.97 0.79 -25.69
CA ALA A 85 -3.09 0.80 -24.75
C ALA A 85 -4.24 -0.13 -25.21
N SER A 86 -4.53 -0.19 -26.51
CA SER A 86 -5.57 -1.07 -27.04
C SER A 86 -5.22 -2.53 -26.77
N ARG A 87 -4.01 -2.94 -27.14
CA ARG A 87 -3.52 -4.31 -26.88
C ARG A 87 -3.55 -4.66 -25.38
N GLY A 88 -3.26 -3.69 -24.51
CA GLY A 88 -3.34 -3.91 -23.07
C GLY A 88 -4.77 -4.07 -22.56
N MET A 89 -5.76 -3.39 -23.18
CA MET A 89 -7.17 -3.58 -22.87
C MET A 89 -7.68 -4.92 -23.42
N ASP A 90 -7.31 -5.27 -24.66
CA ASP A 90 -7.70 -6.52 -25.28
C ASP A 90 -7.14 -7.74 -24.53
N ALA A 91 -5.91 -7.63 -24.02
CA ALA A 91 -5.32 -8.66 -23.15
C ALA A 91 -6.06 -8.81 -21.81
N LEU A 92 -6.54 -7.71 -21.22
CA LEU A 92 -7.39 -7.77 -20.04
C LEU A 92 -8.72 -8.46 -20.35
N ASP A 93 -9.37 -8.07 -21.45
CA ASP A 93 -10.62 -8.67 -21.90
C ASP A 93 -10.48 -10.18 -22.09
N ALA A 94 -9.43 -10.62 -22.79
CA ALA A 94 -9.15 -12.04 -22.98
C ALA A 94 -8.98 -12.83 -21.68
N MET A 95 -8.42 -12.20 -20.63
CA MET A 95 -8.31 -12.83 -19.30
C MET A 95 -9.67 -12.94 -18.61
N LEU A 96 -10.50 -11.89 -18.70
CA LEU A 96 -11.84 -11.87 -18.13
C LEU A 96 -12.77 -12.87 -18.83
N ASP A 97 -12.65 -13.01 -20.15
CA ASP A 97 -13.41 -13.99 -20.95
C ASP A 97 -13.08 -15.44 -20.56
N GLN A 98 -11.86 -15.68 -20.05
CA GLN A 98 -11.46 -16.96 -19.43
C GLN A 98 -11.93 -17.12 -17.98
N GLY A 99 -12.71 -16.18 -17.45
CA GLY A 99 -13.17 -16.17 -16.06
C GLY A 99 -12.09 -15.82 -15.05
N ARG A 100 -10.95 -15.29 -15.50
CA ARG A 100 -9.82 -14.94 -14.62
C ARG A 100 -10.03 -13.58 -13.96
N VAL A 101 -9.57 -13.48 -12.72
CA VAL A 101 -9.55 -12.25 -11.93
C VAL A 101 -8.15 -11.64 -12.00
N VAL A 102 -8.05 -10.35 -12.28
CA VAL A 102 -6.78 -9.69 -12.62
C VAL A 102 -6.54 -8.48 -11.73
N GLY A 103 -5.39 -8.43 -11.08
CA GLY A 103 -4.90 -7.23 -10.39
C GLY A 103 -4.32 -6.23 -11.40
N LEU A 104 -4.65 -4.97 -11.24
CA LEU A 104 -4.13 -3.87 -12.06
C LEU A 104 -3.42 -2.83 -11.20
N GLN A 105 -2.41 -2.19 -11.79
CA GLN A 105 -1.89 -0.91 -11.29
C GLN A 105 -2.45 0.23 -12.16
N THR A 106 -2.97 1.27 -11.52
CA THR A 106 -3.71 2.36 -12.18
C THR A 106 -3.34 3.72 -11.61
N SER A 107 -3.82 4.78 -12.26
CA SER A 107 -3.82 6.15 -11.75
C SER A 107 -5.18 6.49 -11.14
N VAL A 108 -5.20 6.92 -9.87
CA VAL A 108 -6.42 7.36 -9.17
C VAL A 108 -7.14 8.47 -9.93
N PHE A 109 -6.39 9.37 -10.57
CA PHE A 109 -6.95 10.54 -11.26
C PHE A 109 -8.01 10.18 -12.31
N TRP A 110 -7.85 9.06 -13.01
CA TRP A 110 -8.72 8.65 -14.12
C TRP A 110 -9.81 7.65 -13.72
N LEU A 111 -9.95 7.33 -12.43
CA LEU A 111 -10.98 6.43 -11.93
C LEU A 111 -12.23 7.24 -11.54
N PRO A 112 -13.35 7.15 -12.32
CA PRO A 112 -14.48 8.05 -12.18
C PRO A 112 -15.27 7.88 -10.87
N TYR A 113 -15.17 6.71 -10.24
CA TYR A 113 -15.83 6.41 -8.98
C TYR A 113 -15.14 7.02 -7.74
N PHE A 114 -13.92 7.55 -7.88
CA PHE A 114 -13.32 8.36 -6.82
C PHE A 114 -14.00 9.74 -6.78
N PRO A 115 -14.35 10.25 -5.59
CA PRO A 115 -14.79 11.63 -5.43
C PRO A 115 -13.76 12.62 -6.01
N GLU A 116 -14.23 13.72 -6.58
CA GLU A 116 -13.35 14.68 -7.27
C GLU A 116 -12.18 15.18 -6.39
N GLY A 117 -12.46 15.51 -5.14
CA GLY A 117 -11.45 15.95 -4.16
C GLY A 117 -10.42 14.86 -3.77
N MET A 118 -10.68 13.60 -4.11
CA MET A 118 -9.76 12.48 -3.88
C MET A 118 -9.00 12.07 -5.14
N ARG A 119 -9.28 12.66 -6.31
CA ARG A 119 -8.60 12.35 -7.57
C ARG A 119 -7.30 13.13 -7.67
N PHE A 120 -6.18 12.45 -7.53
CA PHE A 120 -4.86 13.02 -7.69
C PHE A 120 -3.97 12.12 -8.56
N HIS A 121 -2.93 12.70 -9.15
CA HIS A 121 -2.01 11.98 -10.03
C HIS A 121 -1.09 11.04 -9.23
N PHE A 122 -1.63 9.86 -8.90
CA PHE A 122 -0.90 8.78 -8.26
C PHE A 122 -1.06 7.50 -9.08
N ASN A 123 0.01 7.06 -9.73
CA ASN A 123 0.01 5.99 -10.72
C ASN A 123 0.37 4.60 -10.14
N ALA A 124 0.35 4.45 -8.83
CA ALA A 124 0.67 3.18 -8.17
C ALA A 124 -0.50 2.62 -7.34
N HIS A 125 -1.72 3.02 -7.68
CA HIS A 125 -2.94 2.49 -7.08
C HIS A 125 -3.24 1.09 -7.61
N ASN A 126 -3.62 0.17 -6.74
CA ASN A 126 -3.93 -1.20 -7.09
C ASN A 126 -5.42 -1.49 -6.91
N LEU A 127 -6.00 -2.19 -7.87
CA LEU A 127 -7.38 -2.67 -7.85
C LEU A 127 -7.48 -4.03 -8.55
N ILE A 128 -8.62 -4.68 -8.43
CA ILE A 128 -8.93 -5.94 -9.10
C ILE A 128 -10.04 -5.70 -10.12
N VAL A 129 -9.88 -6.27 -11.32
CA VAL A 129 -10.97 -6.44 -12.28
C VAL A 129 -11.39 -7.91 -12.25
N TYR A 130 -12.68 -8.17 -12.00
CA TYR A 130 -13.18 -9.52 -11.83
C TYR A 130 -14.27 -9.91 -12.84
N GLY A 131 -14.63 -9.00 -13.76
CA GLY A 131 -15.61 -9.27 -14.82
C GLY A 131 -15.96 -8.02 -15.63
N ARG A 132 -16.92 -8.19 -16.54
CA ARG A 132 -17.51 -7.12 -17.37
C ARG A 132 -19.03 -7.27 -17.41
N GLU A 133 -19.72 -6.15 -17.52
CA GLU A 133 -21.14 -6.05 -17.83
C GLU A 133 -21.35 -4.94 -18.85
N GLY A 134 -21.67 -5.31 -20.08
CA GLY A 134 -21.68 -4.37 -21.23
C GLY A 134 -20.27 -3.78 -21.43
N ASP A 135 -20.19 -2.46 -21.47
CA ASP A 135 -18.93 -1.72 -21.64
C ASP A 135 -18.21 -1.42 -20.30
N ASP A 136 -18.81 -1.77 -19.17
CA ASP A 136 -18.27 -1.53 -17.86
C ASP A 136 -17.48 -2.71 -17.32
N TYR A 137 -16.32 -2.42 -16.75
CA TYR A 137 -15.55 -3.36 -15.94
C TYR A 137 -16.05 -3.37 -14.49
N LEU A 138 -16.17 -4.57 -13.94
CA LEU A 138 -16.50 -4.80 -12.53
C LEU A 138 -15.22 -4.72 -11.72
N ILE A 139 -15.15 -3.74 -10.84
CA ILE A 139 -13.95 -3.37 -10.08
C ILE A 139 -14.14 -3.73 -8.60
N SER A 140 -13.16 -4.44 -8.05
CA SER A 140 -12.96 -4.50 -6.62
C SER A 140 -11.78 -3.62 -6.24
N ASP A 141 -12.08 -2.43 -5.75
CA ASP A 141 -11.08 -1.51 -5.23
C ASP A 141 -11.10 -1.57 -3.71
N PRO A 142 -10.00 -1.97 -3.06
CA PRO A 142 -9.97 -2.16 -1.61
C PRO A 142 -10.30 -0.92 -0.78
N VAL A 143 -10.18 0.27 -1.37
CA VAL A 143 -10.46 1.53 -0.66
C VAL A 143 -11.95 1.73 -0.40
N PHE A 144 -12.83 1.09 -1.17
CA PHE A 144 -14.27 1.24 -1.09
C PHE A 144 -14.94 0.06 -0.38
N GLU A 145 -16.09 0.31 0.24
CA GLU A 145 -16.89 -0.72 0.93
C GLU A 145 -17.61 -1.66 -0.04
N THR A 146 -17.93 -1.16 -1.23
CA THR A 146 -18.71 -1.89 -2.24
C THR A 146 -17.94 -2.00 -3.55
N PRO A 147 -18.23 -3.01 -4.39
CA PRO A 147 -17.70 -3.10 -5.74
C PRO A 147 -18.05 -1.85 -6.56
N MET A 148 -17.12 -1.46 -7.42
CA MET A 148 -17.24 -0.30 -8.30
C MET A 148 -17.36 -0.71 -9.76
N ARG A 149 -17.74 0.25 -10.61
CA ARG A 149 -17.77 0.10 -12.07
C ARG A 149 -16.89 1.17 -12.72
N CYS A 150 -16.30 0.82 -13.83
CA CYS A 150 -15.48 1.75 -14.59
C CYS A 150 -15.63 1.46 -16.09
N ASP A 151 -15.95 2.47 -16.86
CA ASP A 151 -16.02 2.35 -18.32
C ASP A 151 -14.63 2.08 -18.93
N ARG A 152 -14.63 1.49 -20.15
CA ARG A 152 -13.40 1.12 -20.85
C ARG A 152 -12.45 2.30 -21.07
N ALA A 153 -12.98 3.46 -21.45
CA ALA A 153 -12.14 4.63 -21.77
C ALA A 153 -11.43 5.18 -20.52
N SER A 154 -12.13 5.27 -19.41
CA SER A 154 -11.60 5.71 -18.12
C SER A 154 -10.58 4.72 -17.56
N LEU A 155 -10.88 3.42 -17.60
CA LEU A 155 -9.93 2.39 -17.16
C LEU A 155 -8.67 2.36 -18.03
N MET A 156 -8.79 2.52 -19.34
CA MET A 156 -7.65 2.62 -20.24
C MET A 156 -6.76 3.84 -19.88
N LYS A 157 -7.36 5.02 -19.67
CA LYS A 157 -6.62 6.21 -19.22
C LYS A 157 -5.92 5.96 -17.88
N ALA A 158 -6.59 5.33 -16.92
CA ALA A 158 -6.03 5.01 -15.60
C ALA A 158 -4.83 4.05 -15.70
N ARG A 159 -4.90 3.01 -16.53
CA ARG A 159 -3.84 2.00 -16.73
C ARG A 159 -2.62 2.56 -17.45
N PHE A 160 -2.81 3.51 -18.39
CA PHE A 160 -1.76 4.04 -19.25
C PHE A 160 -1.38 5.49 -18.96
N ALA A 161 -1.77 6.00 -17.79
CA ALA A 161 -1.38 7.32 -17.30
C ALA A 161 0.16 7.45 -17.30
N LYS A 162 0.64 8.60 -17.79
CA LYS A 162 2.07 8.93 -17.85
C LYS A 162 2.52 9.58 -16.54
N GLY A 163 3.83 9.69 -16.35
CA GLY A 163 4.45 10.37 -15.20
C GLY A 163 5.12 9.43 -14.22
N ALA A 164 5.39 9.92 -13.02
CA ALA A 164 6.03 9.13 -11.96
C ALA A 164 5.22 7.88 -11.61
N LEU A 165 5.90 6.75 -11.41
CA LEU A 165 5.29 5.45 -11.10
C LEU A 165 4.31 4.93 -12.17
N ALA A 166 4.40 5.41 -13.42
CA ALA A 166 3.53 5.00 -14.51
C ALA A 166 3.39 3.47 -14.60
N ALA A 167 2.15 2.99 -14.65
CA ALA A 167 1.82 1.56 -14.62
C ALA A 167 2.19 0.85 -15.94
N LYS A 168 2.19 1.56 -17.06
CA LYS A 168 2.43 0.98 -18.40
C LYS A 168 1.49 -0.19 -18.70
N GLY A 169 0.22 -0.05 -18.34
CA GLY A 169 -0.79 -1.10 -18.50
C GLY A 169 -0.55 -2.35 -17.63
N LEU A 170 0.24 -2.25 -16.57
CA LEU A 170 0.57 -3.40 -15.73
C LEU A 170 -0.69 -4.12 -15.27
N MET A 171 -0.72 -5.42 -15.56
CA MET A 171 -1.65 -6.37 -14.98
C MET A 171 -0.88 -7.54 -14.36
N TYR A 172 -1.44 -8.15 -13.33
CA TYR A 172 -0.83 -9.27 -12.64
C TYR A 172 -1.89 -10.23 -12.08
N PHE A 173 -1.55 -11.50 -12.03
CA PHE A 173 -2.43 -12.55 -11.54
C PHE A 173 -1.59 -13.71 -11.02
N PRO A 174 -2.14 -14.54 -10.11
CA PRO A 174 -1.46 -15.74 -9.66
C PRO A 174 -1.31 -16.76 -10.80
N GLU A 175 -0.12 -17.35 -10.92
CA GLU A 175 0.17 -18.45 -11.82
C GLU A 175 0.21 -19.78 -11.05
N LYS A 176 0.86 -19.76 -9.87
CA LYS A 176 0.94 -20.90 -8.99
C LYS A 176 0.67 -20.47 -7.56
N ILE A 177 -0.24 -21.16 -6.90
CA ILE A 177 -0.58 -20.96 -5.51
C ILE A 177 -0.30 -22.25 -4.76
N PRO A 178 0.48 -22.23 -3.67
CA PRO A 178 0.66 -23.40 -2.82
C PRO A 178 -0.66 -23.75 -2.10
N SER A 179 -0.82 -25.01 -1.76
CA SER A 179 -1.99 -25.46 -0.98
C SER A 179 -2.00 -24.93 0.46
N ASP A 180 -0.81 -24.61 0.99
CA ASP A 180 -0.63 -24.12 2.36
C ASP A 180 0.65 -23.28 2.48
N ILE A 181 0.74 -22.49 3.55
CA ILE A 181 1.89 -21.67 3.90
C ILE A 181 2.46 -22.16 5.22
N ASP A 182 3.75 -22.48 5.25
CA ASP A 182 4.48 -22.74 6.49
C ASP A 182 4.67 -21.43 7.28
N TYR A 183 3.64 -21.01 8.02
CA TYR A 183 3.65 -19.82 8.83
C TYR A 183 4.72 -19.84 9.92
N ALA A 184 5.02 -21.03 10.49
CA ALA A 184 6.05 -21.18 11.52
C ALA A 184 7.45 -20.80 10.99
N LYS A 185 7.71 -21.08 9.74
CA LYS A 185 8.93 -20.68 9.03
C LYS A 185 8.90 -19.21 8.57
N HIS A 186 7.81 -18.80 7.92
CA HIS A 186 7.80 -17.55 7.17
C HIS A 186 7.54 -16.29 8.02
N ILE A 187 6.75 -16.40 9.08
CA ILE A 187 6.50 -15.27 10.00
C ILE A 187 7.80 -14.77 10.65
N PRO A 188 8.62 -15.61 11.32
CA PRO A 188 9.88 -15.15 11.91
C PRO A 188 10.85 -14.55 10.89
N LEU A 189 10.90 -15.11 9.67
CA LEU A 189 11.76 -14.57 8.60
C LEU A 189 11.30 -13.18 8.14
N ALA A 190 10.00 -12.97 7.97
CA ALA A 190 9.43 -11.68 7.60
C ALA A 190 9.68 -10.62 8.69
N ILE A 191 9.47 -10.97 9.95
CA ILE A 191 9.74 -10.08 11.10
C ILE A 191 11.22 -9.71 11.16
N ARG A 192 12.14 -10.67 11.06
CA ARG A 192 13.60 -10.40 11.05
C ARG A 192 13.99 -9.47 9.91
N ARG A 193 13.40 -9.68 8.71
CA ARG A 193 13.65 -8.83 7.55
C ARG A 193 13.15 -7.40 7.81
N ASN A 194 11.98 -7.25 8.40
CA ASN A 194 11.42 -5.94 8.75
C ASN A 194 12.27 -5.22 9.79
N ILE A 195 12.69 -5.93 10.84
CA ILE A 195 13.62 -5.38 11.84
C ILE A 195 14.90 -4.89 11.16
N LYS A 196 15.49 -5.69 10.24
CA LYS A 196 16.69 -5.29 9.51
C LYS A 196 16.47 -4.02 8.68
N ILE A 197 15.33 -3.90 7.98
CA ILE A 197 14.96 -2.71 7.21
C ILE A 197 14.86 -1.49 8.13
N MET A 198 14.19 -1.61 9.26
CA MET A 198 13.95 -0.49 10.17
C MET A 198 15.18 -0.07 10.99
N THR A 199 16.06 -1.01 11.36
CA THR A 199 17.15 -0.73 12.31
C THR A 199 18.55 -0.70 11.68
N LYS A 200 18.75 -1.44 10.58
CA LYS A 200 20.07 -1.68 9.98
C LYS A 200 20.21 -1.14 8.53
N ALA A 201 19.22 -0.40 8.03
CA ALA A 201 19.35 0.22 6.71
C ALA A 201 20.62 1.12 6.65
N PRO A 202 21.45 1.03 5.58
CA PRO A 202 22.71 1.78 5.52
C PRO A 202 22.51 3.29 5.39
N LEU A 203 21.38 3.73 4.84
CA LEU A 203 21.11 5.13 4.55
C LEU A 203 20.53 5.87 5.77
N PRO A 204 20.99 7.09 6.08
CA PRO A 204 20.60 7.82 7.29
C PRO A 204 19.16 8.35 7.26
N PHE A 205 18.48 8.25 6.16
CA PHE A 205 17.11 8.70 5.93
C PHE A 205 16.09 7.54 5.86
N ILE A 206 16.54 6.30 6.15
CA ILE A 206 15.68 5.11 6.17
C ILE A 206 15.51 4.59 7.60
N GLY A 207 14.34 3.99 7.89
CA GLY A 207 14.01 3.34 9.14
C GLY A 207 14.02 4.29 10.33
N ILE A 208 14.45 3.80 11.49
CA ILE A 208 14.48 4.56 12.75
C ILE A 208 15.38 5.80 12.64
N ARG A 209 16.49 5.71 11.90
CA ARG A 209 17.37 6.87 11.66
C ARG A 209 16.66 7.95 10.86
N GLY A 210 15.87 7.57 9.86
CA GLY A 210 15.03 8.50 9.10
C GLY A 210 13.97 9.18 9.96
N ILE A 211 13.32 8.44 10.86
CA ILE A 211 12.35 9.00 11.82
C ILE A 211 13.02 10.04 12.73
N ARG A 212 14.17 9.70 13.32
CA ARG A 212 14.94 10.64 14.16
C ARG A 212 15.35 11.89 13.39
N ARG A 213 15.79 11.73 12.16
CA ARG A 213 16.14 12.86 11.27
C ARG A 213 14.95 13.76 10.99
N MET A 214 13.76 13.19 10.76
CA MET A 214 12.53 13.97 10.59
C MET A 214 12.22 14.79 11.84
N GLY A 215 12.29 14.20 13.05
CA GLY A 215 12.10 14.92 14.31
C GLY A 215 13.11 16.06 14.48
N GLN A 216 14.39 15.83 14.20
CA GLN A 216 15.43 16.87 14.25
C GLN A 216 15.17 18.01 13.26
N GLN A 217 14.69 17.70 12.05
CA GLN A 217 14.31 18.72 11.07
C GLN A 217 13.13 19.56 11.56
N LEU A 218 12.10 18.94 12.13
CA LEU A 218 10.96 19.66 12.70
C LEU A 218 11.37 20.64 13.79
N LEU A 219 12.22 20.21 14.73
CA LEU A 219 12.75 21.04 15.80
C LEU A 219 13.61 22.20 15.25
N LYS A 220 14.34 21.99 14.16
CA LYS A 220 15.11 23.04 13.49
C LYS A 220 14.20 24.09 12.82
N LEU A 221 13.17 23.61 12.11
CA LEU A 221 12.20 24.49 11.44
C LEU A 221 11.40 25.33 12.44
N GLU A 222 11.06 24.76 13.60
CA GLU A 222 10.34 25.46 14.66
C GLU A 222 11.15 26.62 15.27
N ARG A 223 12.49 26.48 15.36
CA ARG A 223 13.38 27.52 15.92
C ARG A 223 13.66 28.67 14.96
N ASP A 224 13.51 28.46 13.65
CA ASP A 224 13.68 29.48 12.61
C ASP A 224 12.34 30.18 12.37
N ALA A 225 12.23 31.45 12.76
CA ALA A 225 10.97 32.20 12.72
C ALA A 225 10.33 32.25 11.32
N ALA A 226 11.14 32.49 10.27
CA ALA A 226 10.66 32.54 8.90
C ALA A 226 10.18 31.15 8.39
N GLN A 227 10.91 30.09 8.72
CA GLN A 227 10.54 28.72 8.35
C GLN A 227 9.32 28.24 9.14
N ARG A 228 9.23 28.63 10.41
CA ARG A 228 8.10 28.28 11.29
C ARG A 228 6.78 28.84 10.77
N GLU A 229 6.79 30.07 10.26
CA GLU A 229 5.59 30.73 9.76
C GLU A 229 5.13 30.18 8.40
N HIS A 230 6.05 29.95 7.47
CA HIS A 230 5.69 29.65 6.08
C HIS A 230 5.87 28.19 5.69
N TYR A 231 6.97 27.55 6.09
CA TYR A 231 7.32 26.22 5.62
C TYR A 231 6.86 25.09 6.56
N LEU A 232 6.94 25.31 7.88
CA LEU A 232 6.60 24.27 8.84
C LEU A 232 5.15 23.79 8.76
N PRO A 233 4.12 24.68 8.60
CA PRO A 233 2.73 24.22 8.44
C PRO A 233 2.55 23.36 7.18
N LEU A 234 3.14 23.75 6.05
CA LEU A 234 3.09 22.98 4.80
C LEU A 234 3.75 21.59 4.98
N TYR A 235 4.90 21.58 5.65
CA TYR A 235 5.63 20.32 5.88
C TYR A 235 4.90 19.40 6.86
N LEU A 236 4.31 19.94 7.94
CA LEU A 236 3.48 19.17 8.88
C LEU A 236 2.24 18.61 8.18
N GLY A 237 1.53 19.42 7.38
CA GLY A 237 0.38 18.96 6.60
C GLY A 237 0.75 17.83 5.63
N HIS A 238 1.91 17.96 4.98
CA HIS A 238 2.44 16.89 4.12
C HIS A 238 2.73 15.60 4.90
N ILE A 239 3.36 15.68 6.09
CA ILE A 239 3.63 14.51 6.94
C ILE A 239 2.31 13.84 7.33
N VAL A 240 1.33 14.61 7.80
CA VAL A 240 0.01 14.09 8.20
C VAL A 240 -0.67 13.40 7.04
N ARG A 241 -0.70 14.03 5.86
CA ARG A 241 -1.28 13.44 4.65
C ARG A 241 -0.63 12.11 4.29
N MET A 242 0.70 12.07 4.26
CA MET A 242 1.45 10.86 3.92
C MET A 242 1.31 9.75 4.97
N GLN A 243 1.02 10.13 6.22
CA GLN A 243 0.88 9.20 7.34
C GLN A 243 -0.54 8.63 7.48
N GLU A 244 -1.57 9.46 7.28
CA GLU A 244 -2.95 9.11 7.65
C GLU A 244 -3.89 8.96 6.44
N GLU A 245 -3.70 9.74 5.36
CA GLU A 245 -4.73 9.93 4.34
C GLU A 245 -4.53 9.09 3.08
N ILE A 246 -3.31 8.65 2.77
CA ILE A 246 -2.99 7.98 1.51
C ILE A 246 -3.09 6.45 1.59
N GLY A 247 -4.07 5.91 2.29
CA GLY A 247 -4.31 4.47 2.37
C GLY A 247 -3.25 3.73 3.19
N THR A 248 -2.95 4.22 4.39
CA THR A 248 -1.97 3.60 5.30
C THR A 248 -2.61 2.74 6.39
N GLY A 249 -3.93 2.75 6.50
CA GLY A 249 -4.65 2.20 7.65
C GLY A 249 -4.40 2.96 8.95
N GLY A 250 -3.86 4.18 8.85
CA GLY A 250 -3.49 5.04 9.96
C GLY A 250 -2.10 4.77 10.52
N ALA A 251 -1.53 5.80 11.17
CA ALA A 251 -0.22 5.74 11.82
C ALA A 251 0.92 5.23 10.91
N GLY A 252 0.83 5.49 9.60
CA GLY A 252 1.82 5.01 8.65
C GLY A 252 2.01 3.50 8.70
N PHE A 253 0.95 2.72 8.52
CA PHE A 253 0.91 1.25 8.48
C PHE A 253 1.18 0.53 9.81
N ARG A 254 1.33 1.23 10.95
CA ARG A 254 1.66 0.56 12.21
C ARG A 254 0.51 -0.27 12.74
N PHE A 255 -0.73 0.16 12.53
CA PHE A 255 -1.90 -0.62 12.94
C PHE A 255 -2.08 -1.89 12.11
N ILE A 256 -1.85 -1.84 10.79
CA ILE A 256 -1.85 -3.04 9.93
C ILE A 256 -0.75 -4.01 10.39
N TYR A 257 0.44 -3.50 10.73
CA TYR A 257 1.53 -4.34 11.20
C TYR A 257 1.29 -4.90 12.61
N ALA A 258 0.64 -4.14 13.50
CA ALA A 258 0.20 -4.63 14.81
C ALA A 258 -0.83 -5.77 14.67
N ALA A 259 -1.77 -5.64 13.72
CA ALA A 259 -2.71 -6.69 13.40
C ALA A 259 -2.00 -7.96 12.88
N PHE A 260 -1.01 -7.82 11.98
CA PHE A 260 -0.16 -8.93 11.55
C PHE A 260 0.52 -9.64 12.73
N LEU A 261 1.12 -8.89 13.66
CA LEU A 261 1.77 -9.47 14.84
C LEU A 261 0.75 -10.20 15.75
N ARG A 262 -0.46 -9.66 15.87
CA ARG A 262 -1.55 -10.27 16.65
C ARG A 262 -2.06 -11.56 16.02
N GLU A 263 -2.26 -11.60 14.71
CA GLU A 263 -2.61 -12.81 13.98
C GLU A 263 -1.48 -13.85 14.09
N SER A 264 -0.23 -13.41 13.88
CA SER A 264 0.95 -14.26 14.03
C SER A 264 1.09 -14.84 15.44
N SER A 265 0.72 -14.08 16.48
CA SER A 265 0.76 -14.58 17.86
C SER A 265 -0.20 -15.73 18.10
N LYS A 266 -1.37 -15.68 17.48
CA LYS A 266 -2.38 -16.75 17.55
C LYS A 266 -1.94 -17.99 16.77
N LEU A 267 -1.40 -17.80 15.56
CA LEU A 267 -0.94 -18.91 14.70
C LEU A 267 0.25 -19.67 15.29
N LEU A 268 1.13 -18.98 16.00
CA LEU A 268 2.36 -19.56 16.56
C LEU A 268 2.31 -19.75 18.08
N ASP A 269 1.16 -19.53 18.73
CA ASP A 269 0.98 -19.57 20.18
C ASP A 269 2.11 -18.81 20.93
N SER A 270 2.38 -17.56 20.52
CA SER A 270 3.53 -16.79 20.99
C SER A 270 3.14 -15.56 21.80
N ALA A 271 3.32 -15.62 23.11
CA ALA A 271 3.14 -14.48 24.03
C ALA A 271 4.03 -13.28 23.62
N LYS A 272 5.26 -13.53 23.18
CA LYS A 272 6.18 -12.47 22.71
C LYS A 272 5.65 -11.71 21.51
N LEU A 273 4.99 -12.38 20.56
CA LEU A 273 4.37 -11.71 19.43
C LEU A 273 3.13 -10.91 19.86
N LYS A 274 2.39 -11.37 20.88
CA LYS A 274 1.27 -10.63 21.45
C LYS A 274 1.75 -9.34 22.12
N GLU A 275 2.82 -9.40 22.89
CA GLU A 275 3.46 -8.22 23.49
C GLU A 275 3.97 -7.24 22.42
N ALA A 276 4.63 -7.76 21.39
CA ALA A 276 5.09 -6.96 20.24
C ALA A 276 3.93 -6.28 19.50
N ALA A 277 2.77 -6.94 19.36
CA ALA A 277 1.58 -6.36 18.77
C ALA A 277 1.05 -5.19 19.61
N THR A 278 1.03 -5.33 20.95
CA THR A 278 0.64 -4.25 21.86
C THR A 278 1.59 -3.06 21.75
N ALA A 279 2.90 -3.28 21.83
CA ALA A 279 3.89 -2.22 21.68
C ALA A 279 3.83 -1.52 20.30
N MET A 280 3.50 -2.26 19.24
CA MET A 280 3.32 -1.67 17.91
C MET A 280 2.04 -0.84 17.82
N THR A 281 0.97 -1.23 18.52
CA THR A 281 -0.26 -0.43 18.64
C THR A 281 0.02 0.88 19.38
N GLU A 282 0.70 0.82 20.51
CA GLU A 282 1.13 2.01 21.29
C GLU A 282 1.99 2.96 20.44
N ALA A 283 2.94 2.40 19.67
CA ALA A 283 3.70 3.19 18.72
C ALA A 283 2.81 3.87 17.67
N GLY A 284 1.77 3.18 17.19
CA GLY A 284 0.75 3.73 16.29
C GLY A 284 -0.03 4.87 16.94
N ASP A 285 -0.42 4.73 18.20
CA ASP A 285 -1.14 5.76 18.97
C ASP A 285 -0.29 7.04 19.13
N HIS A 286 1.01 6.89 19.38
CA HIS A 286 1.94 8.03 19.41
C HIS A 286 2.03 8.74 18.05
N TRP A 287 2.05 8.01 16.94
CA TRP A 287 2.02 8.61 15.62
C TRP A 287 0.70 9.34 15.34
N ARG A 288 -0.44 8.77 15.75
CA ARG A 288 -1.74 9.45 15.66
C ARG A 288 -1.82 10.71 16.50
N LEU A 289 -1.31 10.67 17.71
CA LEU A 289 -1.23 11.86 18.57
C LEU A 289 -0.36 12.96 17.94
N PHE A 290 0.76 12.57 17.31
CA PHE A 290 1.59 13.50 16.55
C PHE A 290 0.78 14.11 15.38
N ALA A 291 0.08 13.31 14.58
CA ALA A 291 -0.72 13.79 13.46
C ALA A 291 -1.83 14.75 13.91
N LEU A 292 -2.51 14.44 15.00
CA LEU A 292 -3.54 15.30 15.60
C LEU A 292 -2.97 16.68 16.02
N ARG A 293 -1.82 16.69 16.68
CA ARG A 293 -1.14 17.93 17.09
C ARG A 293 -0.66 18.73 15.88
N ALA A 294 -0.04 18.05 14.91
CA ALA A 294 0.42 18.67 13.67
C ALA A 294 -0.73 19.29 12.87
N SER A 295 -1.87 18.61 12.76
CA SER A 295 -3.07 19.12 12.08
C SER A 295 -3.62 20.38 12.76
N LYS A 296 -3.57 20.47 14.09
CA LYS A 296 -3.95 21.69 14.82
C LYS A 296 -3.02 22.86 14.51
N MET A 297 -1.71 22.60 14.42
CA MET A 297 -0.73 23.63 14.07
C MET A 297 -0.85 24.12 12.61
N CYS A 298 -1.41 23.31 11.71
CA CYS A 298 -1.65 23.73 10.32
C CYS A 298 -2.88 24.62 10.16
N LYS A 299 -3.80 24.62 11.14
CA LYS A 299 -5.06 25.38 11.06
C LYS A 299 -4.98 26.76 11.74
N GLY A 300 -3.84 27.09 12.34
CA GLY A 300 -3.58 28.33 13.06
C GLY A 300 -4.16 28.27 14.43
#